data_c2f8496b28190dbdf059eb921f0d52d1
#
_entry.id   c2f8496b28190dbdf059eb921f0d52d1
#
_cell.length_a   1.000
_cell.length_b   1.000
_cell.length_c   1.000
_cell.angle_alpha   90.00
_cell.angle_beta   90.00
_cell.angle_gamma   90.00
#
_symmetry.space_group_name_H-M   'P 1'
#
loop_
_entity.id
_entity.type
_entity.pdbx_description
1 polymer ?
#
loop_
_entity_poly.entity_id
_entity_poly.type
_entity_poly.pdbx_seq_one_letter_code
_entity_poly.pdbx_strand_id
1 'polypeptide(L)'
;AELIGIGIGSTGPLDINKGIILECNNLPTLHNYPLHKKIESTFGLPVKLDNDANAMMLGEALWGAGRNLNSILGITLGTGLGAAIVVNRKIIRGATGCAGEIWLSPYKEGMIEDYVSGTGISNLYQRITKRKISGEEISKLAREGDINALKAWKEFTQALAYALSWTVNIVDPEVVIIGGSVMHSSDIFWDSMVSLFKKYICPQTAASIQLKPAGLKDNAGFMGAAALMFVE
;
A
#
# COMPACT_ATOMS: atom_id res chain seq x y z
N ALA A 1 -32.48 5.25 -2.43
CA ALA A 1 -31.11 5.78 -2.56
C ALA A 1 -30.82 5.93 -4.05
N GLU A 2 -30.23 7.03 -4.45
CA GLU A 2 -29.83 7.30 -5.83
C GLU A 2 -28.34 7.01 -5.99
N LEU A 3 -27.96 6.34 -7.08
CA LEU A 3 -26.56 6.09 -7.39
C LEU A 3 -25.95 7.36 -8.04
N ILE A 4 -24.88 7.88 -7.44
CA ILE A 4 -24.22 9.11 -7.92
C ILE A 4 -23.07 8.83 -8.89
N GLY A 5 -22.58 7.60 -8.97
CA GLY A 5 -21.48 7.21 -9.85
C GLY A 5 -20.78 5.93 -9.40
N ILE A 6 -19.71 5.58 -10.11
CA ILE A 6 -18.91 4.36 -9.89
C ILE A 6 -17.46 4.75 -9.68
N GLY A 7 -16.92 4.41 -8.52
CA GLY A 7 -15.49 4.52 -8.23
C GLY A 7 -14.77 3.19 -8.51
N ILE A 8 -13.56 3.24 -9.06
CA ILE A 8 -12.76 2.07 -9.40
C ILE A 8 -11.34 2.27 -8.90
N GLY A 9 -10.87 1.37 -8.02
CA GLY A 9 -9.45 1.21 -7.69
C GLY A 9 -8.88 0.07 -8.53
N SER A 10 -7.85 0.31 -9.29
CA SER A 10 -7.22 -0.70 -10.15
C SER A 10 -5.72 -0.76 -9.92
N THR A 11 -5.15 -1.93 -10.14
CA THR A 11 -3.67 -2.04 -10.22
C THR A 11 -3.16 -1.22 -11.41
N GLY A 12 -1.96 -0.64 -11.27
CA GLY A 12 -1.30 0.14 -12.32
C GLY A 12 -0.39 -0.71 -13.22
N PRO A 13 0.23 -0.06 -14.23
CA PRO A 13 0.17 1.38 -14.49
C PRO A 13 -1.13 1.86 -15.14
N LEU A 14 -1.54 3.10 -14.83
CA LEU A 14 -2.78 3.72 -15.31
C LEU A 14 -2.50 5.08 -15.97
N ASP A 15 -3.20 5.38 -17.06
CA ASP A 15 -3.41 6.76 -17.49
C ASP A 15 -4.72 7.26 -16.87
N ILE A 16 -4.61 7.89 -15.71
CA ILE A 16 -5.78 8.33 -14.92
C ILE A 16 -6.58 9.39 -15.70
N ASN A 17 -5.90 10.27 -16.43
CA ASN A 17 -6.54 11.34 -17.18
C ASN A 17 -7.40 10.81 -18.32
N LYS A 18 -6.95 9.74 -19.00
CA LYS A 18 -7.70 9.07 -20.07
C LYS A 18 -8.58 7.93 -19.55
N GLY A 19 -8.41 7.51 -18.31
CA GLY A 19 -9.14 6.39 -17.72
C GLY A 19 -8.78 5.04 -18.32
N ILE A 20 -7.48 4.83 -18.62
CA ILE A 20 -6.97 3.66 -19.35
C ILE A 20 -6.06 2.84 -18.44
N ILE A 21 -6.25 1.52 -18.42
CA ILE A 21 -5.25 0.58 -17.90
C ILE A 21 -4.17 0.44 -18.98
N LEU A 22 -2.92 0.75 -18.65
CA LEU A 22 -1.79 0.63 -19.56
C LEU A 22 -1.29 -0.82 -19.63
N GLU A 23 0.00 -1.05 -19.89
CA GLU A 23 0.59 -2.39 -19.90
C GLU A 23 0.79 -2.88 -18.46
N CYS A 24 -0.15 -3.68 -17.98
CA CYS A 24 -0.18 -4.19 -16.61
C CYS A 24 0.07 -5.70 -16.59
N ASN A 25 1.19 -6.14 -16.03
CA ASN A 25 1.55 -7.56 -15.92
C ASN A 25 0.53 -8.37 -15.12
N ASN A 26 -0.13 -7.74 -14.15
CA ASN A 26 -1.15 -8.39 -13.31
C ASN A 26 -2.51 -8.55 -14.02
N LEU A 27 -2.71 -7.84 -15.14
CA LEU A 27 -3.92 -7.87 -15.96
C LEU A 27 -3.56 -8.03 -17.44
N PRO A 28 -2.98 -9.15 -17.84
CA PRO A 28 -2.39 -9.33 -19.18
C PRO A 28 -3.40 -9.25 -20.34
N THR A 29 -4.68 -9.35 -20.06
CA THR A 29 -5.77 -9.21 -21.05
C THR A 29 -6.32 -7.80 -21.18
N LEU A 30 -5.89 -6.86 -20.34
CA LEU A 30 -6.41 -5.49 -20.27
C LEU A 30 -5.35 -4.44 -20.66
N HIS A 31 -4.49 -4.75 -21.62
CA HIS A 31 -3.49 -3.80 -22.11
C HIS A 31 -4.12 -2.65 -22.91
N ASN A 32 -3.76 -1.41 -22.57
CA ASN A 32 -4.32 -0.19 -23.16
C ASN A 32 -5.86 -0.19 -23.17
N TYR A 33 -6.45 -0.73 -22.10
CA TYR A 33 -7.88 -0.94 -21.99
C TYR A 33 -8.59 0.31 -21.46
N PRO A 34 -9.58 0.89 -22.20
CA PRO A 34 -10.28 2.11 -21.83
C PRO A 34 -11.37 1.82 -20.77
N LEU A 35 -10.96 1.42 -19.56
CA LEU A 35 -11.83 0.95 -18.51
C LEU A 35 -12.89 1.98 -18.12
N HIS A 36 -12.49 3.24 -17.92
CA HIS A 36 -13.41 4.33 -17.58
C HIS A 36 -14.55 4.42 -18.59
N LYS A 37 -14.22 4.60 -19.87
CA LYS A 37 -15.21 4.74 -20.95
C LYS A 37 -16.11 3.50 -21.08
N LYS A 38 -15.54 2.31 -20.89
CA LYS A 38 -16.30 1.06 -20.98
C LYS A 38 -17.35 0.94 -19.90
N ILE A 39 -16.98 1.26 -18.66
CA ILE A 39 -17.91 1.21 -17.53
C ILE A 39 -18.96 2.32 -17.64
N GLU A 40 -18.54 3.55 -17.94
CA GLU A 40 -19.44 4.68 -18.12
C GLU A 40 -20.50 4.41 -19.21
N SER A 41 -20.09 3.89 -20.37
CA SER A 41 -21.01 3.54 -21.47
C SER A 41 -21.96 2.37 -21.13
N THR A 42 -21.54 1.48 -20.24
CA THR A 42 -22.36 0.32 -19.86
C THR A 42 -23.43 0.69 -18.84
N PHE A 43 -23.11 1.57 -17.88
CA PHE A 43 -23.99 1.87 -16.76
C PHE A 43 -24.66 3.26 -16.85
N GLY A 44 -24.20 4.13 -17.73
CA GLY A 44 -24.73 5.49 -17.87
C GLY A 44 -24.49 6.37 -16.64
N LEU A 45 -23.48 6.05 -15.83
CA LEU A 45 -23.15 6.76 -14.60
C LEU A 45 -21.74 7.36 -14.68
N PRO A 46 -21.49 8.50 -14.01
CA PRO A 46 -20.14 9.02 -13.88
C PRO A 46 -19.17 7.99 -13.29
N VAL A 47 -17.96 7.91 -13.82
CA VAL A 47 -16.92 6.97 -13.36
C VAL A 47 -15.69 7.73 -12.90
N LYS A 48 -15.06 7.31 -11.82
CA LYS A 48 -13.72 7.75 -11.41
C LYS A 48 -12.83 6.53 -11.23
N LEU A 49 -11.62 6.61 -11.79
CA LEU A 49 -10.61 5.56 -11.74
C LEU A 49 -9.34 6.10 -11.08
N ASP A 50 -8.76 5.32 -10.18
CA ASP A 50 -7.43 5.59 -9.62
C ASP A 50 -6.69 4.27 -9.32
N ASN A 51 -5.42 4.39 -8.94
CA ASN A 51 -4.66 3.28 -8.40
C ASN A 51 -5.31 2.74 -7.12
N ASP A 52 -5.23 1.44 -6.89
CA ASP A 52 -5.86 0.76 -5.76
C ASP A 52 -5.33 1.22 -4.40
N ALA A 53 -4.02 1.46 -4.27
CA ALA A 53 -3.43 2.01 -3.05
C ALA A 53 -3.88 3.46 -2.81
N ASN A 54 -3.97 4.28 -3.86
CA ASN A 54 -4.48 5.64 -3.81
C ASN A 54 -5.94 5.66 -3.34
N ALA A 55 -6.79 4.85 -3.96
CA ALA A 55 -8.19 4.74 -3.60
C ALA A 55 -8.36 4.28 -2.15
N MET A 56 -7.65 3.22 -1.76
CA MET A 56 -7.69 2.69 -0.39
C MET A 56 -7.32 3.75 0.65
N MET A 57 -6.25 4.51 0.41
CA MET A 57 -5.80 5.54 1.36
C MET A 57 -6.70 6.78 1.37
N LEU A 58 -7.35 7.09 0.25
CA LEU A 58 -8.41 8.10 0.25
C LEU A 58 -9.59 7.68 1.12
N GLY A 59 -9.99 6.41 1.07
CA GLY A 59 -10.99 5.85 1.97
C GLY A 59 -10.60 5.97 3.44
N GLU A 60 -9.36 5.65 3.78
CA GLU A 60 -8.81 5.82 5.13
C GLU A 60 -8.79 7.30 5.57
N ALA A 61 -8.50 8.21 4.66
CA ALA A 61 -8.52 9.67 4.93
C ALA A 61 -9.94 10.20 5.18
N LEU A 62 -10.95 9.64 4.52
CA LEU A 62 -12.33 10.11 4.67
C LEU A 62 -13.05 9.44 5.85
N TRP A 63 -12.89 8.13 6.01
CA TRP A 63 -13.74 7.33 6.89
C TRP A 63 -12.98 6.38 7.82
N GLY A 64 -11.66 6.24 7.66
CA GLY A 64 -10.83 5.31 8.41
C GLY A 64 -9.88 5.96 9.41
N ALA A 65 -8.70 5.38 9.53
CA ALA A 65 -7.67 5.74 10.50
C ALA A 65 -7.08 7.15 10.30
N GLY A 66 -7.19 7.71 9.09
CA GLY A 66 -6.76 9.05 8.71
C GLY A 66 -7.81 10.14 8.86
N ARG A 67 -9.05 9.80 9.28
CA ARG A 67 -10.11 10.77 9.48
C ARG A 67 -9.67 11.87 10.44
N ASN A 68 -9.84 13.13 10.06
CA ASN A 68 -9.41 14.33 10.79
C ASN A 68 -7.90 14.64 10.75
N LEU A 69 -7.13 13.98 9.89
CA LEU A 69 -5.73 14.30 9.61
C LEU A 69 -5.59 14.87 8.19
N ASN A 70 -4.63 15.76 8.01
CA ASN A 70 -4.48 16.49 6.74
C ASN A 70 -3.39 15.89 5.84
N SER A 71 -2.38 15.25 6.43
CA SER A 71 -1.25 14.69 5.68
C SER A 71 -1.03 13.23 6.06
N ILE A 72 -1.25 12.33 5.10
CA ILE A 72 -1.25 10.89 5.27
C ILE A 72 -0.28 10.28 4.28
N LEU A 73 0.63 9.45 4.75
CA LEU A 73 1.34 8.47 3.95
C LEU A 73 0.67 7.11 4.16
N GLY A 74 0.14 6.53 3.09
CA GLY A 74 -0.46 5.21 3.11
C GLY A 74 0.49 4.15 2.55
N ILE A 75 0.49 2.97 3.16
CA ILE A 75 1.25 1.80 2.69
C ILE A 75 0.30 0.61 2.62
N THR A 76 0.32 -0.10 1.51
CA THR A 76 -0.42 -1.36 1.34
C THR A 76 0.55 -2.52 1.20
N LEU A 77 0.49 -3.46 2.13
CA LEU A 77 1.30 -4.69 2.19
C LEU A 77 0.41 -5.88 1.83
N GLY A 78 0.32 -6.16 0.54
CA GLY A 78 -0.41 -7.29 -0.02
C GLY A 78 0.52 -8.26 -0.74
N THR A 79 0.12 -8.77 -1.90
CA THR A 79 0.99 -9.55 -2.81
C THR A 79 2.22 -8.73 -3.17
N GLY A 80 2.04 -7.43 -3.42
CA GLY A 80 3.07 -6.43 -3.64
C GLY A 80 3.09 -5.34 -2.55
N LEU A 81 3.83 -4.27 -2.83
CA LEU A 81 3.97 -3.07 -2.02
C LEU A 81 3.37 -1.88 -2.76
N GLY A 82 2.31 -1.29 -2.23
CA GLY A 82 1.78 -0.03 -2.71
C GLY A 82 2.00 1.09 -1.70
N ALA A 83 2.09 2.33 -2.21
CA ALA A 83 2.06 3.50 -1.35
C ALA A 83 1.23 4.62 -1.98
N ALA A 84 0.67 5.48 -1.14
CA ALA A 84 -0.14 6.61 -1.55
C ALA A 84 0.09 7.80 -0.62
N ILE A 85 -0.02 8.99 -1.16
CA ILE A 85 0.09 10.23 -0.41
C ILE A 85 -1.24 10.98 -0.52
N VAL A 86 -1.85 11.28 0.63
CA VAL A 86 -3.09 12.05 0.68
C VAL A 86 -2.87 13.29 1.52
N VAL A 87 -3.10 14.46 0.93
CA VAL A 87 -2.98 15.75 1.61
C VAL A 87 -4.29 16.52 1.46
N ASN A 88 -4.84 16.99 2.58
CA ASN A 88 -6.12 17.71 2.61
C ASN A 88 -7.23 16.94 1.85
N ARG A 89 -7.30 15.62 2.07
CA ARG A 89 -8.25 14.71 1.42
C ARG A 89 -8.12 14.62 -0.10
N LYS A 90 -6.96 15.00 -0.65
CA LYS A 90 -6.64 14.89 -2.09
C LYS A 90 -5.47 13.96 -2.27
N ILE A 91 -5.58 13.05 -3.23
CA ILE A 91 -4.50 12.16 -3.62
C ILE A 91 -3.42 12.98 -4.34
N ILE A 92 -2.18 12.83 -3.91
CA ILE A 92 -1.02 13.40 -4.58
C ILE A 92 -0.53 12.39 -5.62
N ARG A 93 -0.86 12.60 -6.87
CA ARG A 93 -0.53 11.68 -7.98
C ARG A 93 0.83 11.98 -8.63
N GLY A 94 1.38 13.17 -8.39
CA GLY A 94 2.59 13.62 -9.10
C GLY A 94 2.32 13.98 -10.56
N ALA A 95 3.38 14.30 -11.28
CA ALA A 95 3.28 14.78 -12.66
C ALA A 95 2.81 13.69 -13.65
N THR A 96 3.12 12.43 -13.38
CA THR A 96 2.86 11.30 -14.28
C THR A 96 1.88 10.27 -13.70
N GLY A 97 1.35 10.53 -12.49
CA GLY A 97 0.52 9.56 -11.76
C GLY A 97 1.31 8.56 -10.91
N CYS A 98 2.64 8.68 -10.85
CA CYS A 98 3.52 7.70 -10.20
C CYS A 98 4.04 8.16 -8.82
N ALA A 99 3.44 9.17 -8.18
CA ALA A 99 3.80 9.49 -6.80
C ALA A 99 3.42 8.33 -5.88
N GLY A 100 4.37 7.90 -5.04
CA GLY A 100 4.16 6.74 -4.17
C GLY A 100 4.62 5.40 -4.76
N GLU A 101 5.07 5.32 -6.01
CA GLU A 101 5.56 4.07 -6.63
C GLU A 101 6.94 3.66 -6.06
N ILE A 102 7.02 3.53 -4.73
CA ILE A 102 8.25 3.22 -3.98
C ILE A 102 8.72 1.77 -4.20
N TRP A 103 7.86 0.88 -4.66
CA TRP A 103 8.13 -0.54 -4.83
C TRP A 103 9.32 -0.83 -5.75
N LEU A 104 9.55 0.06 -6.75
CA LEU A 104 10.68 0.01 -7.69
C LEU A 104 12.01 0.51 -7.09
N SER A 105 12.01 1.02 -5.86
CA SER A 105 13.24 1.57 -5.26
C SER A 105 14.28 0.48 -5.08
N PRO A 106 15.53 0.69 -5.52
CA PRO A 106 16.60 -0.29 -5.35
C PRO A 106 16.85 -0.59 -3.86
N TYR A 107 16.94 -1.86 -3.54
CA TYR A 107 17.27 -2.31 -2.19
C TYR A 107 18.05 -3.63 -2.24
N LYS A 108 19.24 -3.66 -1.68
CA LYS A 108 20.19 -4.80 -1.77
C LYS A 108 20.36 -5.29 -3.21
N GLU A 109 20.07 -6.56 -3.49
CA GLU A 109 20.21 -7.18 -4.81
C GLU A 109 18.93 -7.08 -5.67
N GLY A 110 17.92 -6.32 -5.24
CA GLY A 110 16.63 -6.22 -5.94
C GLY A 110 15.92 -4.90 -5.68
N MET A 111 14.61 -4.95 -5.68
CA MET A 111 13.73 -3.84 -5.37
C MET A 111 13.21 -3.99 -3.94
N ILE A 112 12.75 -2.89 -3.34
CA ILE A 112 12.22 -2.92 -1.97
C ILE A 112 11.01 -3.87 -1.85
N GLU A 113 10.18 -4.00 -2.87
CA GLU A 113 9.05 -4.92 -2.91
C GLU A 113 9.47 -6.38 -2.75
N ASP A 114 10.63 -6.78 -3.25
CA ASP A 114 11.18 -8.14 -3.11
C ASP A 114 11.45 -8.52 -1.65
N TYR A 115 11.42 -7.56 -0.75
CA TYR A 115 11.64 -7.71 0.69
C TYR A 115 10.42 -7.33 1.51
N VAL A 116 9.57 -6.42 1.02
CA VAL A 116 8.49 -5.78 1.80
C VAL A 116 7.14 -6.01 1.11
N SER A 117 6.75 -7.27 1.04
CA SER A 117 5.44 -7.69 0.52
C SER A 117 5.12 -9.12 0.98
N GLY A 118 3.93 -9.60 0.70
CA GLY A 118 3.56 -11.00 0.90
C GLY A 118 4.41 -11.95 0.06
N THR A 119 4.72 -11.56 -1.19
CA THR A 119 5.69 -12.29 -2.03
C THR A 119 7.10 -12.17 -1.47
N GLY A 120 7.46 -10.99 -0.99
CA GLY A 120 8.77 -10.71 -0.40
C GLY A 120 9.09 -11.61 0.78
N ILE A 121 8.18 -11.81 1.72
CA ILE A 121 8.42 -12.70 2.87
C ILE A 121 8.62 -14.16 2.43
N SER A 122 7.89 -14.64 1.40
CA SER A 122 8.10 -15.96 0.80
C SER A 122 9.48 -16.08 0.17
N ASN A 123 9.93 -15.06 -0.55
CA ASN A 123 11.25 -15.03 -1.18
C ASN A 123 12.36 -15.02 -0.12
N LEU A 124 12.22 -14.24 0.95
CA LEU A 124 13.17 -14.22 2.07
C LEU A 124 13.32 -15.59 2.71
N TYR A 125 12.21 -16.26 3.02
CA TYR A 125 12.23 -17.60 3.58
C TYR A 125 12.86 -18.62 2.64
N GLN A 126 12.54 -18.53 1.33
CA GLN A 126 13.14 -19.39 0.30
C GLN A 126 14.66 -19.18 0.15
N ARG A 127 15.15 -17.95 0.27
CA ARG A 127 16.61 -17.67 0.27
C ARG A 127 17.32 -18.39 1.43
N ILE A 128 16.70 -18.41 2.61
CA ILE A 128 17.25 -19.03 3.83
C ILE A 128 17.19 -20.56 3.77
N THR A 129 16.04 -21.12 3.36
CA THR A 129 15.74 -22.56 3.53
C THR A 129 15.76 -23.38 2.24
N LYS A 130 15.80 -22.71 1.08
CA LYS A 130 15.59 -23.28 -0.27
C LYS A 130 14.17 -23.83 -0.48
N ARG A 131 13.25 -23.63 0.48
CA ARG A 131 11.84 -24.05 0.38
C ARG A 131 10.97 -22.84 0.12
N LYS A 132 10.06 -22.92 -0.84
CA LYS A 132 9.06 -21.87 -1.12
C LYS A 132 7.73 -22.28 -0.47
N ILE A 133 7.27 -21.46 0.47
CA ILE A 133 5.98 -21.61 1.13
C ILE A 133 5.28 -20.25 1.20
N SER A 134 4.00 -20.22 1.56
CA SER A 134 3.23 -19.00 1.64
C SER A 134 3.65 -18.12 2.83
N GLY A 135 3.40 -16.80 2.72
CA GLY A 135 3.63 -15.87 3.84
C GLY A 135 2.81 -16.23 5.09
N GLU A 136 1.61 -16.79 4.91
CA GLU A 136 0.76 -17.26 5.99
C GLU A 136 1.42 -18.43 6.75
N GLU A 137 1.94 -19.41 6.01
CA GLU A 137 2.63 -20.55 6.61
C GLU A 137 3.91 -20.12 7.32
N ILE A 138 4.67 -19.16 6.75
CA ILE A 138 5.86 -18.58 7.40
C ILE A 138 5.47 -17.87 8.69
N SER A 139 4.35 -17.17 8.71
CA SER A 139 3.84 -16.49 9.90
C SER A 139 3.46 -17.49 11.00
N LYS A 140 2.84 -18.60 10.63
CA LYS A 140 2.54 -19.70 11.54
C LYS A 140 3.81 -20.28 12.15
N LEU A 141 4.79 -20.63 11.31
CA LEU A 141 6.09 -21.14 11.75
C LEU A 141 6.83 -20.17 12.69
N ALA A 142 6.76 -18.85 12.38
CA ALA A 142 7.37 -17.83 13.24
C ALA A 142 6.73 -17.79 14.64
N ARG A 143 5.40 -17.91 14.73
CA ARG A 143 4.68 -17.97 16.01
C ARG A 143 4.98 -19.27 16.78
N GLU A 144 5.32 -20.35 16.08
CA GLU A 144 5.78 -21.62 16.66
C GLU A 144 7.27 -21.59 17.04
N GLY A 145 7.98 -20.49 16.76
CA GLY A 145 9.39 -20.30 17.15
C GLY A 145 10.41 -20.81 16.13
N ASP A 146 10.00 -21.10 14.87
CA ASP A 146 10.95 -21.52 13.83
C ASP A 146 11.98 -20.41 13.56
N ILE A 147 13.25 -20.74 13.72
CA ILE A 147 14.35 -19.78 13.65
C ILE A 147 14.52 -19.18 12.25
N ASN A 148 14.18 -19.91 11.18
CA ASN A 148 14.32 -19.44 9.82
C ASN A 148 13.16 -18.50 9.44
N ALA A 149 11.95 -18.81 9.91
CA ALA A 149 10.79 -17.93 9.77
C ALA A 149 11.02 -16.61 10.52
N LEU A 150 11.53 -16.67 11.76
CA LEU A 150 11.89 -15.48 12.53
C LEU A 150 13.00 -14.66 11.87
N LYS A 151 14.00 -15.29 11.23
CA LYS A 151 15.02 -14.58 10.45
C LYS A 151 14.42 -13.88 9.23
N ALA A 152 13.52 -14.54 8.48
CA ALA A 152 12.84 -13.93 7.34
C ALA A 152 12.01 -12.70 7.77
N TRP A 153 11.22 -12.83 8.85
CA TRP A 153 10.46 -11.71 9.40
C TRP A 153 11.33 -10.58 9.92
N LYS A 154 12.48 -10.88 10.52
CA LYS A 154 13.44 -9.86 10.95
C LYS A 154 13.96 -9.05 9.76
N GLU A 155 14.29 -9.71 8.66
CA GLU A 155 14.77 -9.02 7.44
C GLU A 155 13.67 -8.18 6.80
N PHE A 156 12.45 -8.72 6.70
CA PHE A 156 11.25 -7.96 6.29
C PHE A 156 11.06 -6.70 7.15
N THR A 157 11.11 -6.85 8.48
CA THR A 157 10.94 -5.75 9.44
C THR A 157 11.95 -4.63 9.23
N GLN A 158 13.22 -4.99 9.02
CA GLN A 158 14.30 -4.02 8.76
C GLN A 158 14.08 -3.29 7.44
N ALA A 159 13.73 -4.03 6.39
CA ALA A 159 13.46 -3.46 5.07
C ALA A 159 12.25 -2.52 5.10
N LEU A 160 11.17 -2.89 5.79
CA LEU A 160 9.98 -2.05 5.94
C LEU A 160 10.30 -0.77 6.71
N ALA A 161 10.98 -0.86 7.84
CA ALA A 161 11.38 0.32 8.60
C ALA A 161 12.25 1.27 7.78
N TYR A 162 13.11 0.73 6.94
CA TYR A 162 13.96 1.50 6.04
C TYR A 162 13.16 2.20 4.93
N ALA A 163 12.27 1.47 4.25
CA ALA A 163 11.39 2.03 3.23
C ALA A 163 10.50 3.16 3.77
N LEU A 164 9.91 2.95 4.95
CA LEU A 164 9.10 3.97 5.63
C LEU A 164 9.93 5.22 5.96
N SER A 165 11.19 5.04 6.38
CA SER A 165 12.04 6.18 6.73
C SER A 165 12.34 7.09 5.54
N TRP A 166 12.57 6.53 4.35
CA TRP A 166 12.79 7.34 3.14
C TRP A 166 11.58 8.20 2.82
N THR A 167 10.41 7.55 2.76
CA THR A 167 9.16 8.23 2.41
C THR A 167 8.77 9.26 3.45
N VAL A 168 8.89 8.94 4.72
CA VAL A 168 8.56 9.88 5.81
C VAL A 168 9.50 11.07 5.84
N ASN A 169 10.81 10.88 5.66
CA ASN A 169 11.75 12.00 5.62
C ASN A 169 11.57 12.92 4.39
N ILE A 170 10.86 12.47 3.34
CA ILE A 170 10.54 13.29 2.16
C ILE A 170 9.15 13.94 2.31
N VAL A 171 8.15 13.20 2.80
CA VAL A 171 6.75 13.65 2.82
C VAL A 171 6.40 14.41 4.10
N ASP A 172 7.04 14.08 5.22
CA ASP A 172 6.78 14.56 6.58
C ASP A 172 5.28 14.53 6.94
N PRO A 173 4.63 13.36 6.92
CA PRO A 173 3.18 13.25 7.14
C PRO A 173 2.83 13.27 8.62
N GLU A 174 1.58 13.64 8.97
CA GLU A 174 1.04 13.52 10.34
C GLU A 174 0.89 12.06 10.77
N VAL A 175 0.60 11.16 9.81
CA VAL A 175 0.37 9.74 10.07
C VAL A 175 0.88 8.87 8.93
N VAL A 176 1.42 7.70 9.28
CA VAL A 176 1.59 6.57 8.35
C VAL A 176 0.49 5.55 8.65
N ILE A 177 -0.30 5.22 7.63
CA ILE A 177 -1.34 4.18 7.72
C ILE A 177 -0.88 2.96 6.93
N ILE A 178 -0.83 1.81 7.59
CA ILE A 178 -0.38 0.56 6.97
C ILE A 178 -1.54 -0.43 6.91
N GLY A 179 -1.86 -0.88 5.69
CA GLY A 179 -2.91 -1.85 5.42
C GLY A 179 -2.43 -3.02 4.59
N GLY A 180 -3.38 -3.88 4.17
CA GLY A 180 -3.11 -5.05 3.35
C GLY A 180 -3.00 -6.35 4.16
N SER A 181 -2.99 -7.49 3.46
CA SER A 181 -3.09 -8.82 4.09
C SER A 181 -1.91 -9.19 4.99
N VAL A 182 -0.71 -8.64 4.73
CA VAL A 182 0.47 -8.87 5.58
C VAL A 182 0.24 -8.35 7.01
N MET A 183 -0.66 -7.39 7.20
CA MET A 183 -1.01 -6.87 8.52
C MET A 183 -1.66 -7.91 9.45
N HIS A 184 -2.18 -9.03 8.91
CA HIS A 184 -2.61 -10.16 9.73
C HIS A 184 -1.48 -10.81 10.53
N SER A 185 -0.24 -10.49 10.21
CA SER A 185 0.98 -10.94 10.91
C SER A 185 1.69 -9.80 11.65
N SER A 186 0.99 -8.69 11.90
CA SER A 186 1.57 -7.51 12.57
C SER A 186 2.13 -7.81 13.97
N ASP A 187 1.57 -8.78 14.66
CA ASP A 187 2.07 -9.30 15.94
C ASP A 187 3.55 -9.75 15.90
N ILE A 188 4.06 -10.14 14.72
CA ILE A 188 5.43 -10.62 14.55
C ILE A 188 6.41 -9.45 14.34
N PHE A 189 5.99 -8.38 13.66
CA PHE A 189 6.94 -7.37 13.16
C PHE A 189 6.68 -5.94 13.65
N TRP A 190 5.45 -5.61 14.06
CA TRP A 190 5.02 -4.22 14.28
C TRP A 190 5.89 -3.44 15.26
N ASP A 191 6.05 -3.93 16.48
CA ASP A 191 6.78 -3.21 17.53
C ASP A 191 8.26 -3.01 17.18
N SER A 192 8.88 -4.06 16.63
CA SER A 192 10.27 -3.99 16.16
C SER A 192 10.43 -3.01 15.00
N MET A 193 9.48 -3.02 14.06
CA MET A 193 9.45 -2.09 12.92
C MET A 193 9.32 -0.65 13.41
N VAL A 194 8.37 -0.34 14.29
CA VAL A 194 8.17 1.00 14.85
C VAL A 194 9.44 1.49 15.57
N SER A 195 10.05 0.62 16.37
CA SER A 195 11.28 0.96 17.10
C SER A 195 12.45 1.29 16.16
N LEU A 196 12.63 0.52 15.09
CA LEU A 196 13.67 0.76 14.08
C LEU A 196 13.37 2.01 13.26
N PHE A 197 12.15 2.15 12.76
CA PHE A 197 11.70 3.27 11.97
C PHE A 197 11.98 4.61 12.65
N LYS A 198 11.62 4.75 13.93
CA LYS A 198 11.86 5.97 14.72
C LYS A 198 13.34 6.36 14.85
N LYS A 199 14.26 5.41 14.68
CA LYS A 199 15.71 5.69 14.69
C LYS A 199 16.22 6.24 13.35
N TYR A 200 15.45 6.07 12.27
CA TYR A 200 15.89 6.39 10.91
C TYR A 200 15.28 7.68 10.35
N ILE A 201 14.35 8.29 11.08
CA ILE A 201 13.68 9.53 10.70
C ILE A 201 14.16 10.72 11.52
N CYS A 202 13.87 11.93 11.01
CA CYS A 202 14.16 13.17 11.71
C CYS A 202 13.61 13.13 13.14
N PRO A 203 14.39 13.51 14.18
CA PRO A 203 13.96 13.46 15.58
C PRO A 203 12.66 14.23 15.85
N GLN A 204 12.43 15.37 15.19
CA GLN A 204 11.22 16.16 15.33
C GLN A 204 10.00 15.37 14.82
N THR A 205 10.13 14.73 13.66
CA THR A 205 9.09 13.87 13.10
C THR A 205 8.88 12.62 13.97
N ALA A 206 9.97 11.99 14.47
CA ALA A 206 9.90 10.83 15.35
C ALA A 206 9.14 11.06 16.66
N ALA A 207 9.13 12.32 17.16
CA ALA A 207 8.42 12.71 18.36
C ALA A 207 6.90 12.85 18.16
N SER A 208 6.43 13.17 16.95
CA SER A 208 5.04 13.51 16.66
C SER A 208 4.30 12.53 15.76
N ILE A 209 5.01 11.85 14.86
CA ILE A 209 4.40 10.97 13.86
C ILE A 209 3.61 9.83 14.48
N GLN A 210 2.43 9.59 13.94
CA GLN A 210 1.60 8.44 14.29
C GLN A 210 1.79 7.32 13.25
N LEU A 211 1.89 6.07 13.74
CA LEU A 211 1.76 4.87 12.89
C LEU A 211 0.49 4.16 13.29
N LYS A 212 -0.37 3.87 12.31
CA LYS A 212 -1.66 3.22 12.54
C LYS A 212 -1.88 2.07 11.57
N PRO A 213 -2.47 0.95 12.00
CA PRO A 213 -3.06 0.02 11.07
C PRO A 213 -4.28 0.67 10.37
N ALA A 214 -4.58 0.23 9.14
CA ALA A 214 -5.75 0.67 8.38
C ALA A 214 -7.04 0.38 9.15
N GLY A 215 -7.90 1.40 9.27
CA GLY A 215 -9.13 1.33 10.08
C GLY A 215 -10.28 0.64 9.36
N LEU A 216 -10.33 0.70 8.04
CA LEU A 216 -11.39 0.11 7.22
C LEU A 216 -11.23 -1.40 7.02
N LYS A 217 -10.07 -1.96 7.35
CA LYS A 217 -9.76 -3.40 7.28
C LYS A 217 -10.09 -3.99 5.89
N ASP A 218 -10.85 -5.09 5.85
CA ASP A 218 -11.24 -5.78 4.61
C ASP A 218 -12.16 -4.93 3.71
N ASN A 219 -12.77 -3.88 4.27
CA ASN A 219 -13.61 -2.96 3.53
C ASN A 219 -12.83 -1.86 2.80
N ALA A 220 -11.51 -1.75 3.05
CA ALA A 220 -10.70 -0.63 2.56
C ALA A 220 -10.71 -0.49 1.03
N GLY A 221 -10.73 -1.62 0.29
CA GLY A 221 -10.73 -1.60 -1.17
C GLY A 221 -11.98 -0.94 -1.77
N PHE A 222 -13.17 -1.43 -1.42
CA PHE A 222 -14.41 -0.88 -1.99
C PHE A 222 -14.84 0.44 -1.36
N MET A 223 -14.57 0.67 -0.06
CA MET A 223 -14.75 1.98 0.55
C MET A 223 -13.83 3.02 -0.09
N GLY A 224 -12.60 2.61 -0.36
CA GLY A 224 -11.63 3.44 -1.08
C GLY A 224 -12.07 3.79 -2.49
N ALA A 225 -12.55 2.80 -3.25
CA ALA A 225 -13.10 3.05 -4.58
C ALA A 225 -14.31 4.00 -4.52
N ALA A 226 -15.23 3.78 -3.59
CA ALA A 226 -16.36 4.69 -3.37
C ALA A 226 -15.88 6.12 -3.01
N ALA A 227 -14.81 6.25 -2.22
CA ALA A 227 -14.25 7.54 -1.79
C ALA A 227 -13.90 8.45 -2.97
N LEU A 228 -13.50 7.88 -4.12
CA LEU A 228 -13.19 8.65 -5.33
C LEU A 228 -14.36 9.50 -5.79
N MET A 229 -15.59 9.08 -5.54
CA MET A 229 -16.79 9.83 -5.94
C MET A 229 -17.09 11.04 -5.05
N PHE A 230 -16.49 11.13 -3.86
CA PHE A 230 -16.74 12.18 -2.86
C PHE A 230 -15.67 13.27 -2.81
N VAL A 231 -14.67 13.21 -3.69
CA VAL A 231 -13.59 14.20 -3.78
C VAL A 231 -13.44 14.68 -5.22
N GLU A 232 -12.94 15.93 -5.38
CA GLU A 232 -12.65 16.54 -6.68
C GLU A 232 -11.26 16.15 -7.19
#